data_e3c4e2f827c262fdea43c13e4b37169a
#
_entry.id   e3c4e2f827c262fdea43c13e4b37169a
#
_cell.length_a   1.000
_cell.length_b   1.000
_cell.length_c   1.000
_cell.angle_alpha   90.00
_cell.angle_beta   90.00
_cell.angle_gamma   90.00
#
_symmetry.space_group_name_H-M   'P 1'
#
loop_
_entity.id
_entity.type
_entity.pdbx_description
1 polymer ?
#
loop_
_entity_poly.entity_id
_entity_poly.type
_entity_poly.pdbx_seq_one_letter_code
_entity_poly.pdbx_strand_id
1 'polypeptide(L)'
;GQPLALFNVWDAGSARTAADAGAVALATGSWSVAAANGFVDGEQMPRALLMEVLERITRATDLPVTVDLESGYGERPEDVAETIALSIEAGAVGCNLEDSFPATGELRDVEEAAARLAAARRAADRAGADYFINARTDVFFKAPADTHDERLLDETLARARAYAAAGADGLFVPGLQSPALIRALTAASPLPVNVMR
;
A
#
# COMPACT_ATOMS: atom_id res chain seq x y z
N GLY A 1 18.96 11.02 -1.25
CA GLY A 1 18.49 11.09 0.15
C GLY A 1 18.69 9.75 0.84
N GLN A 2 18.55 9.70 2.15
CA GLN A 2 18.52 8.42 2.86
C GLN A 2 17.13 7.78 2.68
N PRO A 3 17.03 6.43 2.59
CA PRO A 3 15.75 5.75 2.53
C PRO A 3 14.95 5.99 3.82
N LEU A 4 13.64 6.16 3.68
CA LEU A 4 12.72 6.17 4.81
C LEU A 4 12.44 4.72 5.24
N ALA A 5 12.66 4.42 6.52
CA ALA A 5 12.25 3.15 7.11
C ALA A 5 10.87 3.33 7.76
N LEU A 6 9.89 2.56 7.29
CA LEU A 6 8.56 2.50 7.88
C LEU A 6 8.43 1.21 8.71
N PHE A 7 8.05 1.35 9.97
CA PHE A 7 7.76 0.21 10.84
C PHE A 7 6.28 -0.14 10.74
N ASN A 8 5.99 -1.41 10.52
CA ASN A 8 4.61 -1.88 10.51
C ASN A 8 4.08 -2.01 11.94
N VAL A 9 2.92 -1.41 12.15
CA VAL A 9 2.19 -1.42 13.41
C VAL A 9 0.78 -1.98 13.17
N TRP A 10 0.15 -2.52 14.21
CA TRP A 10 -1.16 -3.20 14.09
C TRP A 10 -2.18 -2.76 15.15
N ASP A 11 -1.76 -1.98 16.13
CA ASP A 11 -2.59 -1.41 17.19
C ASP A 11 -1.96 -0.14 17.78
N ALA A 12 -2.69 0.51 18.67
CA ALA A 12 -2.22 1.71 19.37
C ALA A 12 -0.98 1.47 20.23
N GLY A 13 -0.80 0.26 20.78
CA GLY A 13 0.34 -0.10 21.62
C GLY A 13 1.62 -0.21 20.81
N SER A 14 1.56 -0.94 19.68
CA SER A 14 2.71 -1.05 18.76
C SER A 14 3.08 0.30 18.14
N ALA A 15 2.07 1.15 17.83
CA ALA A 15 2.31 2.50 17.31
C ALA A 15 3.10 3.37 18.31
N ARG A 16 2.70 3.39 19.58
CA ARG A 16 3.44 4.10 20.64
C ARG A 16 4.85 3.55 20.81
N THR A 17 4.98 2.23 20.85
CA THR A 17 6.30 1.60 21.01
C THR A 17 7.26 1.98 19.87
N ALA A 18 6.76 1.96 18.62
CA ALA A 18 7.57 2.37 17.47
C ALA A 18 7.92 3.87 17.52
N ALA A 19 6.98 4.73 17.91
CA ALA A 19 7.21 6.17 18.08
C ALA A 19 8.25 6.44 19.15
N ASP A 20 8.14 5.81 20.34
CA ASP A 20 9.08 5.95 21.46
C ASP A 20 10.48 5.43 21.09
N ALA A 21 10.56 4.45 20.18
CA ALA A 21 11.82 3.93 19.64
C ALA A 21 12.45 4.84 18.57
N GLY A 22 11.83 5.97 18.23
CA GLY A 22 12.38 6.98 17.31
C GLY A 22 11.97 6.79 15.85
N ALA A 23 10.86 6.07 15.57
CA ALA A 23 10.26 6.10 14.25
C ALA A 23 9.89 7.53 13.85
N VAL A 24 9.99 7.85 12.56
CA VAL A 24 9.62 9.18 12.02
C VAL A 24 8.31 9.15 11.25
N ALA A 25 7.85 7.96 10.87
CA ALA A 25 6.56 7.67 10.28
C ALA A 25 6.24 6.19 10.50
N LEU A 26 4.97 5.84 10.42
CA LEU A 26 4.47 4.49 10.65
C LEU A 26 3.69 3.98 9.45
N ALA A 27 3.65 2.67 9.28
CA ALA A 27 2.78 1.99 8.34
C ALA A 27 1.97 0.91 9.06
N THR A 28 0.75 0.62 8.61
CA THR A 28 0.09 -0.61 9.01
C THR A 28 0.46 -1.75 8.05
N GLY A 29 0.31 -2.98 8.49
CA GLY A 29 0.38 -4.16 7.61
C GLY A 29 -0.94 -4.92 7.72
N SER A 30 -1.59 -5.21 6.60
CA SER A 30 -2.90 -5.87 6.56
C SER A 30 -2.91 -7.19 7.33
N TRP A 31 -1.91 -8.03 7.06
CA TRP A 31 -1.78 -9.33 7.75
C TRP A 31 -1.72 -9.20 9.28
N SER A 32 -0.92 -8.28 9.80
CA SER A 32 -0.75 -8.09 11.25
C SER A 32 -1.98 -7.46 11.89
N VAL A 33 -2.62 -6.51 11.21
CA VAL A 33 -3.87 -5.88 11.68
C VAL A 33 -5.00 -6.90 11.70
N ALA A 34 -5.18 -7.68 10.62
CA ALA A 34 -6.18 -8.74 10.56
C ALA A 34 -5.97 -9.79 11.68
N ALA A 35 -4.74 -10.30 11.81
CA ALA A 35 -4.39 -11.29 12.82
C ALA A 35 -4.62 -10.79 14.25
N ALA A 36 -4.26 -9.55 14.56
CA ALA A 36 -4.49 -8.94 15.88
C ALA A 36 -5.98 -8.81 16.24
N ASN A 37 -6.86 -8.79 15.23
CA ASN A 37 -8.31 -8.70 15.39
C ASN A 37 -9.05 -10.01 15.12
N GLY A 38 -8.31 -11.15 14.95
CA GLY A 38 -8.88 -12.48 14.79
C GLY A 38 -9.38 -12.81 13.37
N PHE A 39 -8.90 -12.08 12.36
CA PHE A 39 -9.23 -12.30 10.95
C PHE A 39 -8.03 -12.84 10.16
N VAL A 40 -8.32 -13.43 9.01
CA VAL A 40 -7.35 -13.80 8.00
C VAL A 40 -7.14 -12.60 7.07
N ASP A 41 -5.94 -12.45 6.52
CA ASP A 41 -5.60 -11.47 5.49
C ASP A 41 -6.39 -11.69 4.19
N GLY A 42 -6.49 -10.70 3.32
CA GLY A 42 -7.24 -10.79 2.07
C GLY A 42 -8.67 -10.24 2.19
N GLU A 43 -8.81 -9.07 2.78
CA GLU A 43 -10.09 -8.34 2.97
C GLU A 43 -11.16 -9.12 3.76
N GLN A 44 -10.72 -10.11 4.60
CA GLN A 44 -11.64 -10.85 5.47
C GLN A 44 -12.04 -10.04 6.71
N MET A 45 -11.24 -9.07 7.11
CA MET A 45 -11.60 -8.10 8.14
C MET A 45 -12.57 -7.07 7.56
N PRO A 46 -13.73 -6.80 8.22
CA PRO A 46 -14.65 -5.78 7.74
C PRO A 46 -14.00 -4.40 7.63
N ARG A 47 -14.21 -3.69 6.52
CA ARG A 47 -13.67 -2.34 6.28
C ARG A 47 -13.95 -1.38 7.45
N ALA A 48 -15.15 -1.39 8.00
CA ALA A 48 -15.51 -0.54 9.13
C ALA A 48 -14.61 -0.80 10.36
N LEU A 49 -14.31 -2.06 10.65
CA LEU A 49 -13.43 -2.41 11.76
C LEU A 49 -11.97 -1.99 11.49
N LEU A 50 -11.49 -2.12 10.23
CA LEU A 50 -10.17 -1.59 9.84
C LEU A 50 -10.09 -0.08 10.13
N MET A 51 -11.12 0.70 9.76
CA MET A 51 -11.13 2.15 10.01
C MET A 51 -11.14 2.48 11.50
N GLU A 52 -11.87 1.72 12.33
CA GLU A 52 -11.82 1.88 13.79
C GLU A 52 -10.43 1.59 14.39
N VAL A 53 -9.75 0.55 13.89
CA VAL A 53 -8.37 0.23 14.31
C VAL A 53 -7.41 1.32 13.87
N LEU A 54 -7.53 1.79 12.64
CA LEU A 54 -6.71 2.87 12.09
C LEU A 54 -6.87 4.14 12.92
N GLU A 55 -8.10 4.54 13.27
CA GLU A 55 -8.36 5.71 14.11
C GLU A 55 -7.70 5.59 15.49
N ARG A 56 -7.71 4.39 16.09
CA ARG A 56 -7.00 4.17 17.37
C ARG A 56 -5.48 4.28 17.22
N ILE A 57 -4.92 3.83 16.09
CA ILE A 57 -3.48 3.96 15.78
C ILE A 57 -3.12 5.42 15.58
N THR A 58 -3.84 6.15 14.74
CA THR A 58 -3.55 7.56 14.43
C THR A 58 -3.70 8.47 15.64
N ARG A 59 -4.64 8.20 16.54
CA ARG A 59 -4.80 8.91 17.81
C ARG A 59 -3.72 8.58 18.85
N ALA A 60 -2.98 7.49 18.69
CA ALA A 60 -1.97 7.06 19.66
C ALA A 60 -0.61 7.75 19.46
N THR A 61 -0.41 8.49 18.36
CA THR A 61 0.85 9.11 17.99
C THR A 61 0.61 10.38 17.16
N ASP A 62 1.56 11.32 17.22
CA ASP A 62 1.60 12.50 16.34
C ASP A 62 2.36 12.23 15.02
N LEU A 63 2.89 11.02 14.84
CA LEU A 63 3.62 10.65 13.63
C LEU A 63 2.65 10.41 12.45
N PRO A 64 3.08 10.70 11.21
CA PRO A 64 2.31 10.35 10.05
C PRO A 64 2.16 8.82 9.93
N VAL A 65 0.94 8.36 9.67
CA VAL A 65 0.58 6.95 9.51
C VAL A 65 0.07 6.68 8.11
N THR A 66 0.68 5.75 7.39
CA THR A 66 0.15 5.19 6.14
C THR A 66 -0.53 3.85 6.40
N VAL A 67 -1.64 3.59 5.74
CA VAL A 67 -2.45 2.37 5.95
C VAL A 67 -2.33 1.40 4.78
N ASP A 68 -2.23 0.10 5.08
CA ASP A 68 -2.39 -0.95 4.07
C ASP A 68 -3.89 -1.21 3.86
N LEU A 69 -4.38 -0.87 2.67
CA LEU A 69 -5.78 -1.02 2.28
C LEU A 69 -6.02 -2.25 1.40
N GLU A 70 -5.03 -3.13 1.29
CA GLU A 70 -5.10 -4.30 0.43
C GLU A 70 -5.52 -3.90 -0.99
N SER A 71 -6.56 -4.51 -1.57
CA SER A 71 -7.04 -4.10 -2.90
C SER A 71 -8.01 -2.91 -2.87
N GLY A 72 -8.42 -2.42 -1.70
CA GLY A 72 -9.27 -1.23 -1.52
C GLY A 72 -10.71 -1.51 -1.09
N TYR A 73 -11.01 -2.73 -0.63
CA TYR A 73 -12.29 -3.12 -0.03
C TYR A 73 -13.51 -2.91 -0.94
N GLY A 74 -13.42 -3.43 -2.16
CA GLY A 74 -14.53 -3.44 -3.09
C GLY A 74 -14.10 -3.74 -4.53
N GLU A 75 -15.07 -4.07 -5.37
CA GLU A 75 -14.78 -4.49 -6.75
C GLU A 75 -14.63 -3.31 -7.71
N ARG A 76 -15.35 -2.23 -7.47
CA ARG A 76 -15.41 -1.07 -8.37
C ARG A 76 -14.44 0.03 -7.95
N PRO A 77 -13.99 0.88 -8.88
CA PRO A 77 -13.18 2.05 -8.55
C PRO A 77 -13.86 3.00 -7.54
N GLU A 78 -15.21 3.09 -7.55
CA GLU A 78 -15.97 3.91 -6.61
C GLU A 78 -15.88 3.40 -5.18
N ASP A 79 -15.81 2.09 -5.00
CA ASP A 79 -15.67 1.46 -3.67
C ASP A 79 -14.28 1.78 -3.07
N VAL A 80 -13.23 1.79 -3.93
CA VAL A 80 -11.89 2.25 -3.54
C VAL A 80 -11.92 3.72 -3.14
N ALA A 81 -12.59 4.56 -3.91
CA ALA A 81 -12.69 5.99 -3.61
C ALA A 81 -13.35 6.24 -2.23
N GLU A 82 -14.38 5.47 -1.88
CA GLU A 82 -15.01 5.52 -0.56
C GLU A 82 -14.03 5.07 0.55
N THR A 83 -13.29 3.99 0.32
CA THR A 83 -12.29 3.49 1.27
C THR A 83 -11.19 4.52 1.54
N ILE A 84 -10.72 5.21 0.50
CA ILE A 84 -9.76 6.31 0.65
C ILE A 84 -10.34 7.44 1.50
N ALA A 85 -11.57 7.89 1.22
CA ALA A 85 -12.21 8.94 2.00
C ALA A 85 -12.29 8.57 3.49
N LEU A 86 -12.74 7.35 3.80
CA LEU A 86 -12.81 6.84 5.17
C LEU A 86 -11.42 6.76 5.84
N SER A 87 -10.39 6.36 5.12
CA SER A 87 -9.03 6.30 5.67
C SER A 87 -8.46 7.69 6.00
N ILE A 88 -8.78 8.70 5.19
CA ILE A 88 -8.44 10.10 5.47
C ILE A 88 -9.17 10.58 6.72
N GLU A 89 -10.47 10.30 6.85
CA GLU A 89 -11.26 10.63 8.04
C GLU A 89 -10.70 9.97 9.30
N ALA A 90 -10.19 8.73 9.19
CA ALA A 90 -9.51 8.01 10.27
C ALA A 90 -8.09 8.54 10.57
N GLY A 91 -7.61 9.54 9.84
CA GLY A 91 -6.34 10.23 10.10
C GLY A 91 -5.11 9.68 9.37
N ALA A 92 -5.28 8.78 8.39
CA ALA A 92 -4.15 8.35 7.57
C ALA A 92 -3.67 9.45 6.63
N VAL A 93 -2.37 9.51 6.38
CA VAL A 93 -1.73 10.43 5.44
C VAL A 93 -1.32 9.75 4.12
N GLY A 94 -1.62 8.48 3.97
CA GLY A 94 -1.33 7.71 2.77
C GLY A 94 -1.78 6.27 2.88
N CYS A 95 -1.67 5.53 1.79
CA CYS A 95 -2.02 4.11 1.75
C CYS A 95 -1.11 3.29 0.85
N ASN A 96 -1.05 1.97 1.09
CA ASN A 96 -0.76 0.99 0.06
C ASN A 96 -2.08 0.55 -0.58
N LEU A 97 -2.08 0.42 -1.90
CA LEU A 97 -3.20 -0.13 -2.68
C LEU A 97 -2.66 -1.11 -3.71
N GLU A 98 -3.02 -2.39 -3.59
CA GLU A 98 -2.46 -3.46 -4.41
C GLU A 98 -3.29 -3.80 -5.64
N ASP A 99 -2.63 -4.39 -6.61
CA ASP A 99 -3.20 -4.78 -7.89
C ASP A 99 -3.66 -6.24 -7.96
N SER A 100 -3.70 -6.95 -6.82
CA SER A 100 -4.19 -8.34 -6.75
C SER A 100 -5.70 -8.38 -6.48
N PHE A 101 -6.35 -9.47 -6.95
CA PHE A 101 -7.68 -9.84 -6.48
C PHE A 101 -7.57 -10.53 -5.11
N PRO A 102 -8.26 -10.08 -4.06
CA PRO A 102 -8.12 -10.67 -2.72
C PRO A 102 -8.58 -12.14 -2.66
N ALA A 103 -9.57 -12.51 -3.47
CA ALA A 103 -10.14 -13.87 -3.46
C ALA A 103 -9.25 -14.91 -4.17
N THR A 104 -8.58 -14.54 -5.26
CA THR A 104 -7.80 -15.48 -6.09
C THR A 104 -6.30 -15.23 -6.00
N GLY A 105 -5.90 -14.03 -5.62
CA GLY A 105 -4.52 -13.58 -5.66
C GLY A 105 -3.97 -13.35 -7.06
N GLU A 106 -4.79 -13.44 -8.10
CA GLU A 106 -4.39 -13.10 -9.47
C GLU A 106 -4.20 -11.59 -9.61
N LEU A 107 -3.32 -11.18 -10.52
CA LEU A 107 -3.13 -9.78 -10.84
C LEU A 107 -4.28 -9.26 -11.69
N ARG A 108 -4.76 -8.07 -11.39
CA ARG A 108 -5.68 -7.32 -12.25
C ARG A 108 -4.99 -6.89 -13.53
N ASP A 109 -5.76 -6.68 -14.58
CA ASP A 109 -5.26 -5.98 -15.76
C ASP A 109 -4.75 -4.59 -15.38
N VAL A 110 -3.73 -4.12 -16.13
CA VAL A 110 -3.05 -2.84 -15.83
C VAL A 110 -4.04 -1.68 -15.85
N GLU A 111 -4.94 -1.68 -16.84
CA GLU A 111 -5.96 -0.64 -17.01
C GLU A 111 -6.97 -0.64 -15.86
N GLU A 112 -7.38 -1.82 -15.39
CA GLU A 112 -8.28 -1.95 -14.24
C GLU A 112 -7.61 -1.44 -12.97
N ALA A 113 -6.38 -1.88 -12.70
CA ALA A 113 -5.61 -1.42 -11.54
C ALA A 113 -5.36 0.10 -11.57
N ALA A 114 -5.01 0.65 -12.74
CA ALA A 114 -4.82 2.09 -12.93
C ALA A 114 -6.12 2.88 -12.71
N ALA A 115 -7.28 2.37 -13.15
CA ALA A 115 -8.57 3.01 -12.93
C ALA A 115 -8.93 3.10 -11.43
N ARG A 116 -8.56 2.08 -10.64
CA ARG A 116 -8.72 2.05 -9.18
C ARG A 116 -7.83 3.09 -8.50
N LEU A 117 -6.55 3.18 -8.90
CA LEU A 117 -5.61 4.21 -8.41
C LEU A 117 -6.08 5.64 -8.78
N ALA A 118 -6.58 5.83 -9.99
CA ALA A 118 -7.13 7.13 -10.41
C ALA A 118 -8.38 7.50 -9.59
N ALA A 119 -9.20 6.54 -9.18
CA ALA A 119 -10.33 6.79 -8.29
C ALA A 119 -9.87 7.16 -6.88
N ALA A 120 -8.83 6.48 -6.36
CA ALA A 120 -8.18 6.80 -5.10
C ALA A 120 -7.64 8.24 -5.10
N ARG A 121 -6.89 8.64 -6.15
CA ARG A 121 -6.37 10.01 -6.29
C ARG A 121 -7.49 11.04 -6.29
N ARG A 122 -8.52 10.85 -7.11
CA ARG A 122 -9.66 11.78 -7.15
C ARG A 122 -10.38 11.88 -5.80
N ALA A 123 -10.41 10.83 -5.00
CA ALA A 123 -11.01 10.88 -3.66
C ALA A 123 -10.16 11.73 -2.71
N ALA A 124 -8.83 11.55 -2.71
CA ALA A 124 -7.89 12.35 -1.93
C ALA A 124 -7.95 13.85 -2.31
N ASP A 125 -7.96 14.14 -3.62
CA ASP A 125 -8.05 15.50 -4.14
C ASP A 125 -9.37 16.19 -3.72
N ARG A 126 -10.50 15.46 -3.78
CA ARG A 126 -11.80 15.99 -3.32
C ARG A 126 -11.83 16.28 -1.81
N ALA A 127 -11.12 15.47 -1.02
CA ALA A 127 -10.97 15.70 0.41
C ALA A 127 -10.01 16.87 0.74
N GLY A 128 -9.29 17.39 -0.26
CA GLY A 128 -8.26 18.42 -0.06
C GLY A 128 -7.07 17.92 0.77
N ALA A 129 -6.84 16.60 0.76
CA ALA A 129 -5.79 15.96 1.55
C ALA A 129 -4.52 15.76 0.72
N ASP A 130 -3.37 16.11 1.30
CA ASP A 130 -2.06 15.71 0.78
C ASP A 130 -1.80 14.24 1.16
N TYR A 131 -2.41 13.34 0.37
CA TYR A 131 -2.47 11.92 0.66
C TYR A 131 -1.56 11.12 -0.27
N PHE A 132 -0.61 10.37 0.30
CA PHE A 132 0.38 9.60 -0.44
C PHE A 132 -0.21 8.24 -0.86
N ILE A 133 -0.37 8.02 -2.16
CA ILE A 133 -0.83 6.75 -2.73
C ILE A 133 0.37 5.93 -3.18
N ASN A 134 0.70 4.87 -2.41
CA ASN A 134 1.74 3.92 -2.72
C ASN A 134 1.14 2.74 -3.49
N ALA A 135 1.22 2.76 -4.81
CA ALA A 135 0.71 1.68 -5.64
C ALA A 135 1.54 0.42 -5.44
N ARG A 136 0.94 -0.63 -4.90
CA ARG A 136 1.57 -1.93 -4.75
C ARG A 136 1.32 -2.78 -5.99
N THR A 137 2.37 -3.40 -6.52
CA THR A 137 2.23 -4.45 -7.53
C THR A 137 2.82 -5.76 -7.03
N ASP A 138 2.02 -6.81 -7.12
CA ASP A 138 2.37 -8.13 -6.62
C ASP A 138 3.07 -9.02 -7.66
N VAL A 139 3.53 -8.47 -8.77
CA VAL A 139 4.25 -9.21 -9.85
C VAL A 139 5.33 -10.11 -9.30
N PHE A 140 6.23 -9.58 -8.45
CA PHE A 140 7.30 -10.36 -7.83
C PHE A 140 6.82 -11.19 -6.64
N PHE A 141 5.79 -10.73 -5.92
CA PHE A 141 5.26 -11.45 -4.76
C PHE A 141 4.55 -12.75 -5.15
N LYS A 142 3.92 -12.79 -6.32
CA LYS A 142 3.23 -13.97 -6.85
C LYS A 142 4.16 -14.96 -7.57
N ALA A 143 5.32 -14.50 -8.01
CA ALA A 143 6.28 -15.37 -8.69
C ALA A 143 7.21 -16.05 -7.66
N PRO A 144 7.57 -17.35 -7.85
CA PRO A 144 8.60 -17.99 -7.04
C PRO A 144 9.92 -17.21 -7.13
N ALA A 145 10.61 -17.05 -6.00
CA ALA A 145 11.80 -16.18 -5.90
C ALA A 145 12.94 -16.58 -6.84
N ASP A 146 13.06 -17.86 -7.19
CA ASP A 146 14.05 -18.41 -8.13
C ASP A 146 13.71 -18.15 -9.61
N THR A 147 12.51 -17.63 -9.88
CA THR A 147 12.05 -17.24 -11.24
C THR A 147 12.12 -15.73 -11.48
N HIS A 148 12.63 -14.97 -10.51
CA HIS A 148 12.72 -13.52 -10.63
C HIS A 148 13.75 -13.11 -11.68
N ASP A 149 13.28 -12.48 -12.77
CA ASP A 149 14.06 -12.14 -13.95
C ASP A 149 13.73 -10.73 -14.50
N GLU A 150 14.35 -10.38 -15.61
CA GLU A 150 14.14 -9.12 -16.31
C GLU A 150 12.72 -9.01 -16.91
N ARG A 151 12.06 -10.11 -17.25
CA ARG A 151 10.69 -10.10 -17.76
C ARG A 151 9.70 -9.60 -16.71
N LEU A 152 9.84 -10.06 -15.45
CA LEU A 152 9.03 -9.55 -14.33
C LEU A 152 9.37 -8.08 -14.03
N LEU A 153 10.62 -7.66 -14.22
CA LEU A 153 11.02 -6.27 -14.10
C LEU A 153 10.33 -5.40 -15.16
N ASP A 154 10.31 -5.83 -16.42
CA ASP A 154 9.66 -5.10 -17.52
C ASP A 154 8.16 -4.97 -17.29
N GLU A 155 7.49 -6.04 -16.83
CA GLU A 155 6.07 -5.99 -16.45
C GLU A 155 5.83 -5.00 -15.30
N THR A 156 6.66 -5.06 -14.25
CA THR A 156 6.59 -4.14 -13.12
C THR A 156 6.76 -2.68 -13.57
N LEU A 157 7.70 -2.41 -14.47
CA LEU A 157 7.92 -1.07 -15.03
C LEU A 157 6.78 -0.60 -15.92
N ALA A 158 6.13 -1.49 -16.65
CA ALA A 158 4.93 -1.16 -17.44
C ALA A 158 3.78 -0.74 -16.51
N ARG A 159 3.53 -1.49 -15.43
CA ARG A 159 2.57 -1.15 -14.38
C ARG A 159 2.92 0.18 -13.70
N ALA A 160 4.19 0.37 -13.32
CA ALA A 160 4.66 1.61 -12.67
C ALA A 160 4.33 2.86 -13.51
N ARG A 161 4.50 2.80 -14.84
CA ARG A 161 4.17 3.92 -15.73
C ARG A 161 2.67 4.21 -15.76
N ALA A 162 1.85 3.16 -15.84
CA ALA A 162 0.39 3.29 -15.81
C ALA A 162 -0.10 3.85 -14.47
N TYR A 163 0.47 3.39 -13.36
CA TYR A 163 0.12 3.84 -12.02
C TYR A 163 0.55 5.27 -11.75
N ALA A 164 1.73 5.67 -12.22
CA ALA A 164 2.16 7.07 -12.17
C ALA A 164 1.20 7.98 -12.95
N ALA A 165 0.79 7.57 -14.17
CA ALA A 165 -0.19 8.31 -14.97
C ALA A 165 -1.58 8.37 -14.31
N ALA A 166 -1.92 7.39 -13.49
CA ALA A 166 -3.16 7.34 -12.70
C ALA A 166 -3.10 8.17 -11.40
N GLY A 167 -1.94 8.74 -11.05
CA GLY A 167 -1.78 9.62 -9.89
C GLY A 167 -1.24 8.94 -8.63
N ALA A 168 -0.58 7.79 -8.76
CA ALA A 168 0.21 7.22 -7.68
C ALA A 168 1.45 8.08 -7.38
N ASP A 169 1.86 8.14 -6.11
CA ASP A 169 3.03 8.90 -5.63
C ASP A 169 4.24 8.00 -5.40
N GLY A 170 4.03 6.72 -5.20
CA GLY A 170 5.07 5.71 -4.98
C GLY A 170 4.71 4.37 -5.60
N LEU A 171 5.70 3.51 -5.70
CA LEU A 171 5.58 2.12 -6.15
C LEU A 171 6.10 1.18 -5.07
N PHE A 172 5.26 0.26 -4.61
CA PHE A 172 5.65 -0.80 -3.68
C PHE A 172 5.71 -2.14 -4.39
N VAL A 173 6.85 -2.82 -4.27
CA VAL A 173 7.12 -4.10 -4.94
C VAL A 173 7.55 -5.14 -3.90
N PRO A 174 6.59 -5.76 -3.18
CA PRO A 174 6.90 -6.82 -2.24
C PRO A 174 7.46 -8.05 -2.97
N GLY A 175 8.23 -8.88 -2.26
CA GLY A 175 8.84 -10.09 -2.80
C GLY A 175 10.12 -9.86 -3.61
N LEU A 176 10.39 -8.66 -4.10
CA LEU A 176 11.61 -8.35 -4.83
C LEU A 176 12.82 -8.24 -3.87
N GLN A 177 13.71 -9.22 -3.90
CA GLN A 177 14.88 -9.31 -3.01
C GLN A 177 16.23 -9.15 -3.73
N SER A 178 16.28 -9.35 -5.06
CA SER A 178 17.53 -9.24 -5.83
C SER A 178 18.06 -7.80 -5.84
N PRO A 179 19.27 -7.53 -5.30
CA PRO A 179 19.85 -6.19 -5.32
C PRO A 179 20.09 -5.64 -6.73
N ALA A 180 20.31 -6.53 -7.72
CA ALA A 180 20.49 -6.12 -9.10
C ALA A 180 19.16 -5.63 -9.70
N LEU A 181 18.09 -6.38 -9.53
CA LEU A 181 16.75 -6.00 -10.01
C LEU A 181 16.21 -4.78 -9.26
N ILE A 182 16.46 -4.67 -7.93
CA ILE A 182 16.09 -3.46 -7.17
C ILE A 182 16.77 -2.22 -7.74
N ARG A 183 18.08 -2.28 -8.02
CA ARG A 183 18.80 -1.16 -8.65
C ARG A 183 18.25 -0.81 -10.02
N ALA A 184 17.99 -1.82 -10.85
CA ALA A 184 17.44 -1.61 -12.19
C ALA A 184 16.04 -0.98 -12.12
N LEU A 185 15.17 -1.51 -11.25
CA LEU A 185 13.84 -0.96 -11.02
C LEU A 185 13.91 0.50 -10.54
N THR A 186 14.73 0.78 -9.53
CA THR A 186 14.85 2.12 -8.94
C THR A 186 15.39 3.14 -9.96
N ALA A 187 16.28 2.70 -10.86
CA ALA A 187 16.83 3.57 -11.90
C ALA A 187 15.85 3.90 -13.04
N ALA A 188 14.90 2.97 -13.33
CA ALA A 188 13.98 3.07 -14.47
C ALA A 188 12.54 3.45 -14.08
N SER A 189 12.18 3.34 -12.81
CA SER A 189 10.84 3.66 -12.32
C SER A 189 10.56 5.17 -12.38
N PRO A 190 9.37 5.58 -12.86
CA PRO A 190 8.93 6.97 -12.79
C PRO A 190 8.56 7.41 -11.37
N LEU A 191 8.43 6.47 -10.42
CA LEU A 191 8.01 6.71 -9.05
C LEU A 191 9.11 6.29 -8.06
N PRO A 192 9.17 6.91 -6.86
CA PRO A 192 9.94 6.37 -5.75
C PRO A 192 9.56 4.92 -5.47
N VAL A 193 10.56 4.07 -5.22
CA VAL A 193 10.34 2.63 -5.02
C VAL A 193 10.45 2.27 -3.55
N ASN A 194 9.45 1.57 -3.06
CA ASN A 194 9.42 0.93 -1.75
C ASN A 194 9.66 -0.59 -1.92
N VAL A 195 10.51 -1.15 -1.10
CA VAL A 195 10.77 -2.61 -1.04
C VAL A 195 10.61 -3.09 0.40
N MET A 196 10.12 -4.32 0.56
CA MET A 196 9.96 -4.96 1.86
C MET A 196 11.26 -5.71 2.23
N ARG A 197 11.68 -5.60 3.48
CA ARG A 197 12.78 -6.36 4.07
C ARG A 197 12.28 -7.34 5.12
#